data_2e138a2333a038f61d38aa7b757eb789
#
_entry.id   2e138a2333a038f61d38aa7b757eb789
#
_cell.length_a   1.000
_cell.length_b   1.000
_cell.length_c   1.000
_cell.angle_alpha   90.00
_cell.angle_beta   90.00
_cell.angle_gamma   90.00
#
_symmetry.space_group_name_H-M   'P 1'
#
loop_
_entity.id
_entity.type
_entity.pdbx_description
1 polymer ?
#
loop_
_entity_poly.entity_id
_entity_poly.type
_entity_poly.pdbx_seq_one_letter_code
_entity_poly.pdbx_strand_id
1 'polypeptide(L)'
;MCDDCDCRELAPIGELSTEHERIGGLAALLRREVESGSPDRAAALSALQAALGPHLAKEEIGLFAQLEGRPGFAWYLEQLHGEHARARSSLLSPDAVQMSAPEVLAALDDLTEHIQTEEYDLFPASRQILDDLAWAKVAAAHDTANAHATR
;
A
#
# COMPACT_ATOMS: atom_id res chain seq x y z
N MET A 1 -1.32 -5.97 13.79
CA MET A 1 -2.68 -6.23 13.30
C MET A 1 -3.66 -5.74 14.36
N CYS A 2 -4.57 -4.88 14.00
CA CYS A 2 -5.51 -4.29 14.96
C CYS A 2 -6.66 -5.29 15.19
N ASP A 3 -6.49 -6.22 16.13
CA ASP A 3 -7.51 -7.23 16.45
C ASP A 3 -8.69 -6.64 17.26
N ASP A 4 -8.54 -5.41 17.76
CA ASP A 4 -9.53 -4.75 18.64
C ASP A 4 -10.36 -3.65 17.95
N CYS A 5 -10.12 -3.33 16.70
CA CYS A 5 -10.99 -2.39 15.99
C CYS A 5 -11.70 -3.10 14.84
N ASP A 6 -13.04 -2.98 14.79
CA ASP A 6 -13.88 -3.48 13.69
C ASP A 6 -13.60 -2.76 12.35
N CYS A 7 -12.39 -2.20 12.16
CA CYS A 7 -12.02 -1.42 10.98
C CYS A 7 -12.12 -2.24 9.71
N ARG A 8 -11.74 -3.52 9.77
CA ARG A 8 -11.79 -4.46 8.64
C ARG A 8 -13.21 -4.88 8.25
N GLU A 9 -14.19 -4.68 9.13
CA GLU A 9 -15.59 -4.91 8.79
C GLU A 9 -16.13 -3.88 7.78
N LEU A 10 -15.49 -2.71 7.70
CA LEU A 10 -15.77 -1.74 6.66
C LEU A 10 -15.09 -2.21 5.36
N ALA A 11 -15.92 -2.56 4.37
CA ALA A 11 -15.47 -3.24 3.15
C ALA A 11 -14.24 -2.60 2.47
N PRO A 12 -14.14 -1.27 2.27
CA PRO A 12 -12.94 -0.67 1.67
C PRO A 12 -11.67 -0.88 2.49
N ILE A 13 -11.74 -0.76 3.82
CA ILE A 13 -10.58 -1.02 4.69
C ILE A 13 -10.24 -2.51 4.66
N GLY A 14 -11.23 -3.39 4.74
CA GLY A 14 -11.01 -4.84 4.67
C GLY A 14 -10.31 -5.27 3.37
N GLU A 15 -10.66 -4.65 2.27
CA GLU A 15 -10.01 -4.87 0.96
C GLU A 15 -8.54 -4.43 0.99
N LEU A 16 -8.25 -3.20 1.42
CA LEU A 16 -6.88 -2.69 1.51
C LEU A 16 -6.03 -3.53 2.47
N SER A 17 -6.57 -3.90 3.63
CA SER A 17 -5.86 -4.76 4.60
C SER A 17 -5.55 -6.15 4.03
N THR A 18 -6.45 -6.73 3.23
CA THR A 18 -6.20 -8.00 2.53
C THR A 18 -5.09 -7.85 1.48
N GLU A 19 -5.07 -6.73 0.77
CA GLU A 19 -3.98 -6.42 -0.15
C GLU A 19 -2.65 -6.22 0.57
N HIS A 20 -2.65 -5.55 1.74
CA HIS A 20 -1.46 -5.42 2.60
C HIS A 20 -0.89 -6.78 3.03
N GLU A 21 -1.75 -7.73 3.40
CA GLU A 21 -1.30 -9.09 3.74
C GLU A 21 -0.62 -9.78 2.54
N ARG A 22 -1.19 -9.63 1.35
CA ARG A 22 -0.62 -10.17 0.11
C ARG A 22 0.71 -9.50 -0.22
N ILE A 23 0.77 -8.16 -0.18
CA ILE A 23 1.99 -7.39 -0.44
C ILE A 23 3.07 -7.75 0.58
N GLY A 24 2.72 -7.87 1.86
CA GLY A 24 3.64 -8.29 2.91
C GLY A 24 4.25 -9.67 2.67
N GLY A 25 3.45 -10.62 2.20
CA GLY A 25 3.92 -11.95 1.81
C GLY A 25 4.89 -11.92 0.62
N LEU A 26 4.59 -11.11 -0.40
CA LEU A 26 5.46 -10.93 -1.58
C LEU A 26 6.74 -10.17 -1.21
N ALA A 27 6.68 -9.20 -0.34
CA ALA A 27 7.84 -8.49 0.18
C ALA A 27 8.77 -9.43 0.97
N ALA A 28 8.21 -10.29 1.81
CA ALA A 28 8.96 -11.31 2.55
C ALA A 28 9.62 -12.32 1.61
N LEU A 29 8.95 -12.73 0.53
CA LEU A 29 9.53 -13.58 -0.50
C LEU A 29 10.72 -12.88 -1.17
N LEU A 30 10.53 -11.64 -1.64
CA LEU A 30 11.61 -10.88 -2.28
C LEU A 30 12.82 -10.70 -1.33
N ARG A 31 12.58 -10.39 -0.07
CA ARG A 31 13.64 -10.29 0.96
C ARG A 31 14.46 -11.57 1.02
N ARG A 32 13.82 -12.72 1.12
CA ARG A 32 14.49 -14.01 1.17
C ARG A 32 15.32 -14.30 -0.08
N GLU A 33 14.77 -13.99 -1.26
CA GLU A 33 15.51 -14.20 -2.53
C GLU A 33 16.72 -13.27 -2.66
N VAL A 34 16.61 -12.03 -2.15
CA VAL A 34 17.73 -11.07 -2.10
C VAL A 34 18.81 -11.51 -1.12
N GLU A 35 18.42 -11.90 0.10
CA GLU A 35 19.35 -12.32 1.16
C GLU A 35 20.11 -13.60 0.80
N SER A 36 19.48 -14.51 0.07
CA SER A 36 20.11 -15.77 -0.40
C SER A 36 20.89 -15.62 -1.71
N GLY A 37 20.82 -14.47 -2.37
CA GLY A 37 21.43 -14.28 -3.70
C GLY A 37 20.79 -15.16 -4.78
N SER A 38 19.49 -15.47 -4.63
CA SER A 38 18.74 -16.35 -5.51
C SER A 38 18.57 -15.79 -6.92
N PRO A 39 18.60 -16.63 -7.97
CA PRO A 39 18.23 -16.22 -9.33
C PRO A 39 16.75 -15.84 -9.47
N ASP A 40 15.89 -16.25 -8.52
CA ASP A 40 14.46 -15.98 -8.55
C ASP A 40 14.08 -14.56 -8.06
N ARG A 41 15.08 -13.77 -7.65
CA ARG A 41 14.91 -12.39 -7.21
C ARG A 41 14.09 -11.54 -8.20
N ALA A 42 14.39 -11.63 -9.49
CA ALA A 42 13.69 -10.84 -10.52
C ALA A 42 12.20 -11.22 -10.61
N ALA A 43 11.89 -12.50 -10.52
CA ALA A 43 10.52 -12.99 -10.51
C ALA A 43 9.76 -12.54 -9.25
N ALA A 44 10.41 -12.61 -8.08
CA ALA A 44 9.83 -12.13 -6.81
C ALA A 44 9.56 -10.62 -6.84
N LEU A 45 10.49 -9.82 -7.39
CA LEU A 45 10.31 -8.39 -7.58
C LEU A 45 9.12 -8.09 -8.51
N SER A 46 9.04 -8.77 -9.64
CA SER A 46 7.93 -8.61 -10.59
C SER A 46 6.57 -8.92 -9.97
N ALA A 47 6.49 -9.97 -9.15
CA ALA A 47 5.27 -10.33 -8.43
C ALA A 47 4.86 -9.25 -7.42
N LEU A 48 5.82 -8.68 -6.67
CA LEU A 48 5.57 -7.56 -5.75
C LEU A 48 5.10 -6.32 -6.52
N GLN A 49 5.75 -5.97 -7.62
CA GLN A 49 5.38 -4.83 -8.46
C GLN A 49 3.95 -4.93 -8.99
N ALA A 50 3.54 -6.12 -9.42
CA ALA A 50 2.19 -6.38 -9.94
C ALA A 50 1.10 -6.18 -8.87
N ALA A 51 1.41 -6.38 -7.60
CA ALA A 51 0.48 -6.15 -6.49
C ALA A 51 0.55 -4.72 -5.97
N LEU A 52 1.75 -4.17 -5.79
CA LEU A 52 1.99 -2.89 -5.13
C LEU A 52 1.51 -1.70 -5.96
N GLY A 53 1.80 -1.66 -7.25
CA GLY A 53 1.45 -0.51 -8.11
C GLY A 53 -0.05 -0.19 -8.13
N PRO A 54 -0.93 -1.17 -8.43
CA PRO A 54 -2.38 -0.97 -8.38
C PRO A 54 -2.91 -0.62 -6.99
N HIS A 55 -2.30 -1.18 -5.93
CA HIS A 55 -2.66 -0.90 -4.55
C HIS A 55 -2.45 0.57 -4.18
N LEU A 56 -1.24 1.11 -4.40
CA LEU A 56 -0.95 2.53 -4.13
C LEU A 56 -1.88 3.47 -4.91
N ALA A 57 -2.18 3.15 -6.16
CA ALA A 57 -3.11 3.94 -6.98
C ALA A 57 -4.54 3.90 -6.41
N LYS A 58 -4.99 2.75 -5.93
CA LYS A 58 -6.30 2.56 -5.29
C LYS A 58 -6.45 3.44 -4.03
N GLU A 59 -5.44 3.47 -3.18
CA GLU A 59 -5.44 4.31 -1.98
C GLU A 59 -5.52 5.79 -2.32
N GLU A 60 -4.73 6.25 -3.28
CA GLU A 60 -4.69 7.66 -3.69
C GLU A 60 -6.04 8.14 -4.26
N ILE A 61 -6.66 7.37 -5.16
CA ILE A 61 -7.95 7.75 -5.76
C ILE A 61 -9.15 7.50 -4.84
N GLY A 62 -9.02 6.62 -3.87
CA GLY A 62 -10.06 6.27 -2.91
C GLY A 62 -9.91 7.00 -1.58
N LEU A 63 -9.23 6.38 -0.63
CA LEU A 63 -9.16 6.85 0.75
C LEU A 63 -8.50 8.22 0.87
N PHE A 64 -7.33 8.43 0.26
CA PHE A 64 -6.59 9.69 0.37
C PHE A 64 -7.41 10.85 -0.19
N ALA A 65 -8.07 10.66 -1.33
CA ALA A 65 -8.93 11.68 -1.93
C ALA A 65 -10.08 12.12 -1.00
N GLN A 66 -10.63 11.22 -0.18
CA GLN A 66 -11.70 11.54 0.78
C GLN A 66 -11.18 12.17 2.07
N LEU A 67 -9.91 11.99 2.39
CA LEU A 67 -9.24 12.61 3.55
C LEU A 67 -8.67 14.00 3.21
N GLU A 68 -8.49 14.29 1.92
CA GLU A 68 -7.97 15.57 1.47
C GLU A 68 -8.86 16.72 1.96
N GLY A 69 -8.23 17.76 2.52
CA GLY A 69 -8.93 18.90 3.11
C GLY A 69 -9.59 18.63 4.47
N ARG A 70 -9.52 17.41 5.01
CA ARG A 70 -10.00 17.13 6.37
C ARG A 70 -9.03 17.67 7.41
N PRO A 71 -9.54 18.30 8.48
CA PRO A 71 -8.65 18.79 9.56
C PRO A 71 -7.80 17.66 10.15
N GLY A 72 -6.50 17.92 10.32
CA GLY A 72 -5.56 16.99 10.91
C GLY A 72 -4.93 15.98 9.95
N PHE A 73 -5.38 15.91 8.68
CA PHE A 73 -4.86 14.92 7.71
C PHE A 73 -3.84 15.49 6.71
N ALA A 74 -3.73 16.80 6.56
CA ALA A 74 -2.87 17.39 5.53
C ALA A 74 -1.40 16.94 5.63
N TRP A 75 -0.80 17.05 6.81
CA TRP A 75 0.58 16.58 7.05
C TRP A 75 0.73 15.07 6.85
N TYR A 76 -0.26 14.32 7.29
CA TYR A 76 -0.28 12.86 7.21
C TYR A 76 -0.30 12.40 5.74
N LEU A 77 -1.18 13.00 4.93
CA LEU A 77 -1.28 12.70 3.50
C LEU A 77 -0.01 13.12 2.74
N GLU A 78 0.59 14.26 3.10
CA GLU A 78 1.86 14.69 2.50
C GLU A 78 2.96 13.64 2.73
N GLN A 79 3.06 13.11 3.94
CA GLN A 79 3.98 12.03 4.28
C GLN A 79 3.71 10.78 3.46
N LEU A 80 2.47 10.28 3.46
CA LEU A 80 2.08 9.06 2.73
C LEU A 80 2.28 9.19 1.21
N HIS A 81 1.93 10.34 0.62
CA HIS A 81 2.23 10.61 -0.79
C HIS A 81 3.74 10.61 -1.07
N GLY A 82 4.55 11.13 -0.16
CA GLY A 82 6.00 11.05 -0.22
C GLY A 82 6.52 9.61 -0.19
N GLU A 83 5.94 8.77 0.66
CA GLU A 83 6.25 7.33 0.75
C GLU A 83 5.87 6.58 -0.52
N HIS A 84 4.69 6.85 -1.09
CA HIS A 84 4.27 6.32 -2.39
C HIS A 84 5.23 6.74 -3.52
N ALA A 85 5.66 8.02 -3.53
CA ALA A 85 6.63 8.50 -4.51
C ALA A 85 7.98 7.78 -4.38
N ARG A 86 8.45 7.52 -3.16
CA ARG A 86 9.67 6.73 -2.93
C ARG A 86 9.52 5.29 -3.40
N ALA A 87 8.39 4.64 -3.12
CA ALA A 87 8.10 3.29 -3.61
C ALA A 87 8.12 3.23 -5.15
N ARG A 88 7.56 4.25 -5.82
CA ARG A 88 7.58 4.35 -7.29
C ARG A 88 8.98 4.57 -7.86
N SER A 89 9.82 5.33 -7.18
CA SER A 89 11.21 5.58 -7.62
C SER A 89 12.19 4.46 -7.24
N SER A 90 11.77 3.50 -6.44
CA SER A 90 12.57 2.34 -6.00
C SER A 90 11.95 1.02 -6.49
N LEU A 91 11.14 0.37 -5.67
CA LEU A 91 10.57 -0.96 -5.97
C LEU A 91 9.75 -1.02 -7.25
N LEU A 92 9.03 0.05 -7.60
CA LEU A 92 8.21 0.12 -8.81
C LEU A 92 8.94 0.72 -10.02
N SER A 93 10.19 1.16 -9.84
CA SER A 93 11.00 1.66 -10.95
C SER A 93 11.29 0.55 -11.98
N PRO A 94 11.32 0.88 -13.29
CA PRO A 94 11.80 -0.05 -14.31
C PRO A 94 13.21 -0.56 -14.04
N ASP A 95 14.04 0.23 -13.36
CA ASP A 95 15.42 -0.09 -13.00
C ASP A 95 15.56 -0.83 -11.67
N ALA A 96 14.46 -1.15 -10.98
CA ALA A 96 14.48 -1.81 -9.67
C ALA A 96 15.24 -3.14 -9.67
N VAL A 97 15.27 -3.85 -10.79
CA VAL A 97 16.03 -5.10 -10.96
C VAL A 97 17.54 -4.88 -10.79
N GLN A 98 18.03 -3.65 -11.02
CA GLN A 98 19.44 -3.28 -10.91
C GLN A 98 19.84 -2.78 -9.52
N MET A 99 18.86 -2.58 -8.62
CA MET A 99 19.16 -2.16 -7.25
C MET A 99 20.05 -3.18 -6.55
N SER A 100 20.97 -2.70 -5.74
CA SER A 100 21.79 -3.58 -4.89
C SER A 100 20.92 -4.25 -3.80
N ALA A 101 21.42 -5.33 -3.22
CA ALA A 101 20.73 -6.00 -2.13
C ALA A 101 20.40 -5.05 -0.96
N PRO A 102 21.34 -4.23 -0.44
CA PRO A 102 21.02 -3.27 0.61
C PRO A 102 19.91 -2.25 0.23
N GLU A 103 19.90 -1.79 -1.02
CA GLU A 103 18.86 -0.85 -1.50
C GLU A 103 17.48 -1.51 -1.53
N VAL A 104 17.37 -2.74 -1.99
CA VAL A 104 16.11 -3.47 -1.97
C VAL A 104 15.64 -3.71 -0.55
N LEU A 105 16.52 -4.15 0.34
CA LEU A 105 16.17 -4.42 1.74
C LEU A 105 15.70 -3.16 2.45
N ALA A 106 16.37 -2.01 2.24
CA ALA A 106 15.93 -0.73 2.78
C ALA A 106 14.55 -0.32 2.25
N ALA A 107 14.30 -0.47 0.95
CA ALA A 107 13.00 -0.17 0.36
C ALA A 107 11.87 -1.09 0.87
N LEU A 108 12.18 -2.34 1.20
CA LEU A 108 11.23 -3.27 1.82
C LEU A 108 10.95 -2.92 3.29
N ASP A 109 11.94 -2.39 4.01
CA ASP A 109 11.74 -1.88 5.37
C ASP A 109 10.82 -0.65 5.36
N ASP A 110 11.06 0.30 4.46
CA ASP A 110 10.20 1.47 4.25
C ASP A 110 8.75 1.07 3.92
N LEU A 111 8.57 0.08 3.04
CA LEU A 111 7.24 -0.44 2.67
C LEU A 111 6.54 -1.08 3.87
N THR A 112 7.27 -1.82 4.69
CA THR A 112 6.71 -2.45 5.91
C THR A 112 6.25 -1.38 6.89
N GLU A 113 7.05 -0.35 7.13
CA GLU A 113 6.70 0.77 8.01
C GLU A 113 5.49 1.55 7.49
N HIS A 114 5.43 1.80 6.18
CA HIS A 114 4.29 2.42 5.51
C HIS A 114 2.99 1.66 5.76
N ILE A 115 2.96 0.36 5.50
CA ILE A 115 1.79 -0.50 5.74
C ILE A 115 1.38 -0.47 7.21
N GLN A 116 2.33 -0.53 8.15
CA GLN A 116 2.04 -0.44 9.58
C GLN A 116 1.41 0.90 9.94
N THR A 117 1.91 1.99 9.40
CA THR A 117 1.35 3.33 9.62
C THR A 117 -0.11 3.40 9.17
N GLU A 118 -0.44 2.83 8.03
CA GLU A 118 -1.82 2.81 7.55
C GLU A 118 -2.73 1.91 8.38
N GLU A 119 -2.32 0.70 8.67
CA GLU A 119 -3.11 -0.26 9.44
C GLU A 119 -3.38 0.21 10.88
N TYR A 120 -2.39 0.81 11.54
CA TYR A 120 -2.51 1.16 12.96
C TYR A 120 -2.96 2.59 13.23
N ASP A 121 -2.72 3.51 12.30
CA ASP A 121 -3.00 4.93 12.49
C ASP A 121 -4.04 5.45 11.49
N LEU A 122 -3.78 5.33 10.18
CA LEU A 122 -4.63 5.96 9.16
C LEU A 122 -6.03 5.34 9.11
N PHE A 123 -6.14 4.01 9.03
CA PHE A 123 -7.41 3.34 8.88
C PHE A 123 -8.32 3.56 10.10
N PRO A 124 -7.85 3.43 11.35
CA PRO A 124 -8.66 3.77 12.53
C PRO A 124 -9.11 5.23 12.56
N ALA A 125 -8.22 6.18 12.23
CA ALA A 125 -8.55 7.60 12.18
C ALA A 125 -9.56 7.92 11.07
N SER A 126 -9.41 7.31 9.90
CA SER A 126 -10.33 7.48 8.77
C SER A 126 -11.74 7.01 9.11
N ARG A 127 -11.86 5.88 9.82
CA ARG A 127 -13.15 5.34 10.26
C ARG A 127 -13.90 6.32 11.16
N GLN A 128 -13.19 7.08 11.97
CA GLN A 128 -13.81 8.06 12.88
C GLN A 128 -14.23 9.36 12.20
N ILE A 129 -13.58 9.75 11.11
CA ILE A 129 -13.78 11.07 10.49
C ILE A 129 -14.64 11.03 9.21
N LEU A 130 -14.62 9.93 8.46
CA LEU A 130 -15.36 9.79 7.22
C LEU A 130 -16.79 9.33 7.49
N ASP A 131 -17.75 10.00 6.84
CA ASP A 131 -19.16 9.61 6.86
C ASP A 131 -19.47 8.53 5.81
N ASP A 132 -20.70 8.01 5.83
CA ASP A 132 -21.15 6.95 4.92
C ASP A 132 -21.04 7.35 3.45
N LEU A 133 -21.25 8.64 3.12
CA LEU A 133 -21.13 9.14 1.75
C LEU A 133 -19.66 9.10 1.28
N ALA A 134 -18.73 9.51 2.12
CA ALA A 134 -17.31 9.43 1.83
C ALA A 134 -16.86 7.97 1.63
N TRP A 135 -17.28 7.06 2.50
CA TRP A 135 -17.01 5.63 2.35
C TRP A 135 -17.61 5.02 1.09
N ALA A 136 -18.82 5.44 0.69
CA ALA A 136 -19.38 5.02 -0.59
C ALA A 136 -18.54 5.49 -1.78
N LYS A 137 -17.93 6.68 -1.72
CA LYS A 137 -17.00 7.17 -2.75
C LYS A 137 -15.69 6.38 -2.76
N VAL A 138 -15.16 6.02 -1.60
CA VAL A 138 -13.98 5.13 -1.51
C VAL A 138 -14.29 3.78 -2.17
N ALA A 139 -15.42 3.16 -1.85
CA ALA A 139 -15.84 1.89 -2.43
C ALA A 139 -15.98 1.98 -3.97
N ALA A 140 -16.60 3.05 -4.49
CA ALA A 140 -16.74 3.26 -5.92
C ALA A 140 -15.38 3.45 -6.63
N ALA A 141 -14.42 4.12 -5.98
CA ALA A 141 -13.06 4.25 -6.50
C ALA A 141 -12.33 2.90 -6.56
N HIS A 142 -12.51 2.06 -5.52
CA HIS A 142 -11.97 0.69 -5.51
C HIS A 142 -12.54 -0.16 -6.64
N ASP A 143 -13.85 -0.12 -6.87
CA ASP A 143 -14.49 -0.85 -7.98
C ASP A 143 -13.92 -0.41 -9.33
N THR A 144 -13.70 0.89 -9.53
CA THR A 144 -13.08 1.44 -10.73
C THR A 144 -11.64 0.94 -10.90
N ALA A 145 -10.84 0.97 -9.84
CA ALA A 145 -9.45 0.49 -9.86
C ALA A 145 -9.39 -1.01 -10.17
N ASN A 146 -10.25 -1.82 -9.55
CA ASN A 146 -10.33 -3.27 -9.78
C ASN A 146 -10.72 -3.61 -11.22
N ALA A 147 -11.66 -2.87 -11.82
CA ALA A 147 -12.06 -3.06 -13.22
C ALA A 147 -10.92 -2.77 -14.21
N HIS A 148 -10.00 -1.85 -13.89
CA HIS A 148 -8.81 -1.57 -14.71
C HIS A 148 -7.72 -2.64 -14.55
N ALA A 149 -7.56 -3.22 -13.38
CA ALA A 149 -6.56 -4.24 -13.10
C ALA A 149 -6.85 -5.59 -13.76
N THR A 150 -8.10 -5.86 -14.15
CA THR A 150 -8.55 -7.10 -14.82
C THR A 150 -8.51 -7.04 -16.36
N ARG A 151 -8.04 -5.96 -16.94
CA ARG A 151 -7.88 -5.76 -18.40
C ARG A 151 -6.42 -5.83 -18.81
#